data_87bfa3406ae78919e9babebbca4841bc
#
_entry.id   87bfa3406ae78919e9babebbca4841bc
#
_cell.length_a   1.000
_cell.length_b   1.000
_cell.length_c   1.000
_cell.angle_alpha   90.00
_cell.angle_beta   90.00
_cell.angle_gamma   90.00
#
_symmetry.space_group_name_H-M   'P 1'
#
loop_
_entity.id
_entity.type
_entity.pdbx_description
1 polymer ?
#
loop_
_entity_poly.entity_id
_entity_poly.type
_entity_poly.pdbx_seq_one_letter_code
_entity_poly.pdbx_strand_id
1 'polypeptide(L)'
;MLKKIRRKEILGLRRIDNFTAIEKNTWFHLGSNSCEQMLYCLKRICDPCKEHVDNKFTPLSERATNEFIPVRDEMTALMARATEVLANKDYTQTDALLREGALLKNKISTLRKQQMDRIQNVT
;
A
#
# COMPACT_ATOMS: atom_id res chain seq x y z
N MET A 1 17.55 -3.45 3.84
CA MET A 1 17.14 -2.89 2.54
C MET A 1 16.93 -1.37 2.58
N LEU A 2 16.14 -0.84 3.51
CA LEU A 2 15.89 0.61 3.63
C LEU A 2 17.16 1.44 3.86
N LYS A 3 18.08 0.96 4.70
CA LYS A 3 19.37 1.63 4.97
C LYS A 3 20.25 1.77 3.70
N LYS A 4 20.21 0.77 2.80
CA LYS A 4 20.95 0.81 1.52
C LYS A 4 20.37 1.85 0.56
N ILE A 5 19.03 1.94 0.50
CA ILE A 5 18.32 2.91 -0.34
C ILE A 5 18.64 4.33 0.12
N ARG A 6 18.56 4.60 1.43
CA ARG A 6 18.87 5.92 2.02
C ARG A 6 20.34 6.32 1.80
N ARG A 7 21.26 5.36 1.92
CA ARG A 7 22.68 5.63 1.66
C ARG A 7 22.93 6.01 0.21
N LYS A 8 22.34 5.31 -0.74
CA LYS A 8 22.44 5.63 -2.17
C LYS A 8 21.86 7.02 -2.46
N GLU A 9 20.74 7.35 -1.84
CA GLU A 9 20.08 8.65 -1.96
C GLU A 9 21.00 9.78 -1.50
N ILE A 10 21.59 9.67 -0.32
CA ILE A 10 22.53 10.68 0.22
C ILE A 10 23.76 10.84 -0.68
N LEU A 11 24.35 9.75 -1.17
CA LEU A 11 25.47 9.79 -2.10
C LEU A 11 25.07 10.43 -3.43
N GLY A 12 23.87 10.17 -3.92
CA GLY A 12 23.33 10.82 -5.11
C GLY A 12 23.23 12.33 -4.94
N LEU A 13 22.68 12.81 -3.82
CA LEU A 13 22.57 14.23 -3.49
C LEU A 13 23.91 14.96 -3.48
N ARG A 14 24.96 14.32 -3.01
CA ARG A 14 26.32 14.90 -2.94
C ARG A 14 27.00 15.08 -4.30
N ARG A 15 26.48 14.44 -5.36
CA ARG A 15 27.05 14.45 -6.72
C ARG A 15 26.32 15.37 -7.68
N ILE A 16 25.41 16.19 -7.20
CA ILE A 16 24.59 17.04 -8.06
C ILE A 16 25.35 18.30 -8.43
N ASP A 17 25.62 18.48 -9.76
CA ASP A 17 26.36 19.62 -10.30
C ASP A 17 25.50 20.57 -11.11
N ASN A 18 24.27 20.17 -11.53
CA ASN A 18 23.42 20.98 -12.40
C ASN A 18 21.93 20.75 -12.14
N PHE A 19 21.10 21.64 -12.72
CA PHE A 19 19.64 21.60 -12.54
C PHE A 19 18.98 20.26 -12.94
N THR A 20 19.41 19.66 -14.05
CA THR A 20 18.88 18.38 -14.52
C THR A 20 19.20 17.23 -13.54
N ALA A 21 20.43 17.24 -13.00
CA ALA A 21 20.83 16.27 -11.98
C ALA A 21 20.04 16.45 -10.69
N ILE A 22 19.77 17.71 -10.28
CA ILE A 22 18.93 18.03 -9.13
C ILE A 22 17.51 17.49 -9.33
N GLU A 23 16.92 17.71 -10.50
CA GLU A 23 15.59 17.24 -10.84
C GLU A 23 15.49 15.70 -10.80
N LYS A 24 16.40 15.01 -11.48
CA LYS A 24 16.47 13.53 -11.47
C LYS A 24 16.64 12.97 -10.07
N ASN A 25 17.46 13.60 -9.26
CA ASN A 25 17.71 13.17 -7.90
C ASN A 25 16.50 13.42 -7.00
N THR A 26 15.75 14.48 -7.23
CA THR A 26 14.48 14.75 -6.53
C THR A 26 13.45 13.65 -6.82
N TRP A 27 13.31 13.24 -8.09
CA TRP A 27 12.44 12.13 -8.47
C TRP A 27 12.90 10.80 -7.86
N PHE A 28 14.20 10.55 -7.84
CA PHE A 28 14.75 9.38 -7.16
C PHE A 28 14.44 9.39 -5.66
N HIS A 29 14.59 10.53 -5.02
CA HIS A 29 14.26 10.72 -3.61
C HIS A 29 12.77 10.43 -3.32
N LEU A 30 11.87 10.99 -4.12
CA LEU A 30 10.43 10.76 -4.01
C LEU A 30 10.08 9.28 -4.22
N GLY A 31 10.67 8.64 -5.22
CA GLY A 31 10.49 7.21 -5.49
C GLY A 31 10.97 6.33 -4.33
N SER A 32 12.17 6.62 -3.81
CA SER A 32 12.72 5.90 -2.65
C SER A 32 11.85 6.05 -1.41
N ASN A 33 11.34 7.26 -1.17
CA ASN A 33 10.43 7.52 -0.05
C ASN A 33 9.12 6.76 -0.21
N SER A 34 8.58 6.69 -1.41
CA SER A 34 7.37 5.91 -1.70
C SER A 34 7.59 4.42 -1.46
N CYS A 35 8.72 3.86 -1.89
CA CYS A 35 9.08 2.48 -1.62
C CYS A 35 9.23 2.19 -0.13
N GLU A 36 9.83 3.11 0.61
CA GLU A 36 9.93 3.02 2.08
C GLU A 36 8.55 2.96 2.74
N GLN A 37 7.62 3.81 2.30
CA GLN A 37 6.25 3.82 2.79
C GLN A 37 5.52 2.50 2.46
N MET A 38 5.71 1.95 1.28
CA MET A 38 5.13 0.65 0.90
C MET A 38 5.64 -0.48 1.80
N LEU A 39 6.94 -0.53 2.06
CA LEU A 39 7.55 -1.53 2.95
C LEU A 39 7.05 -1.39 4.39
N TYR A 40 6.87 -0.17 4.86
CA TYR A 40 6.29 0.11 6.16
C TYR A 40 4.84 -0.40 6.25
N CYS A 41 4.04 -0.17 5.21
CA CYS A 41 2.67 -0.69 5.14
C CYS A 41 2.63 -2.22 5.13
N LEU A 42 3.52 -2.87 4.38
CA LEU A 42 3.64 -4.33 4.37
C LEU A 42 3.98 -4.86 5.77
N LYS A 43 4.91 -4.23 6.48
CA LYS A 43 5.22 -4.60 7.86
C LYS A 43 4.00 -4.48 8.77
N ARG A 44 3.23 -3.42 8.63
CA ARG A 44 1.99 -3.21 9.40
C ARG A 44 0.91 -4.24 9.11
N ILE A 45 0.95 -4.88 7.96
CA ILE A 45 0.08 -6.02 7.62
C ILE A 45 0.63 -7.31 8.23
N CYS A 46 1.92 -7.57 8.04
CA CYS A 46 2.56 -8.83 8.46
C CYS A 46 2.64 -9.00 9.98
N ASP A 47 2.96 -7.94 10.71
CA ASP A 47 3.12 -8.02 12.17
C ASP A 47 1.83 -8.45 12.89
N PRO A 48 0.65 -7.85 12.65
CA PRO A 48 -0.60 -8.33 13.24
C PRO A 48 -1.00 -9.74 12.80
N CYS A 49 -0.73 -10.12 11.56
CA CYS A 49 -1.01 -11.47 11.06
C CYS A 49 -0.16 -12.51 11.80
N LYS A 50 1.13 -12.23 11.97
CA LYS A 50 2.04 -13.09 12.72
C LYS A 50 1.59 -13.23 14.17
N GLU A 51 1.28 -12.11 14.82
CA GLU A 51 0.80 -12.10 16.19
C GLU A 51 -0.49 -12.93 16.36
N HIS A 52 -1.42 -12.81 15.42
CA HIS A 52 -2.65 -13.59 15.41
C HIS A 52 -2.39 -15.10 15.29
N VAL A 53 -1.47 -15.50 14.42
CA VAL A 53 -1.08 -16.92 14.25
C VAL A 53 -0.38 -17.47 15.48
N ASP A 54 0.52 -16.68 16.07
CA ASP A 54 1.31 -17.10 17.24
C ASP A 54 0.47 -17.17 18.53
N ASN A 55 -0.61 -16.38 18.63
CA ASN A 55 -1.45 -16.23 19.83
C ASN A 55 -2.79 -16.95 19.72
N LYS A 56 -2.80 -18.28 19.54
CA LYS A 56 -4.01 -19.11 19.46
C LYS A 56 -4.89 -18.74 18.26
N PHE A 57 -4.39 -19.03 17.09
CA PHE A 57 -5.09 -18.79 15.84
C PHE A 57 -6.54 -19.29 15.89
N THR A 58 -7.48 -18.37 15.67
CA THR A 58 -8.88 -18.66 15.43
C THR A 58 -9.22 -18.23 14.01
N PRO A 59 -9.66 -19.15 13.12
CA PRO A 59 -10.01 -18.78 11.76
C PRO A 59 -11.10 -17.71 11.72
N LEU A 60 -11.08 -16.86 10.71
CA LEU A 60 -12.17 -15.93 10.45
C LEU A 60 -13.46 -16.70 10.17
N SER A 61 -14.59 -16.16 10.61
CA SER A 61 -15.89 -16.73 10.27
C SER A 61 -16.11 -16.72 8.75
N GLU A 62 -16.93 -17.65 8.26
CA GLU A 62 -17.29 -17.70 6.85
C GLU A 62 -17.88 -16.37 6.37
N ARG A 63 -18.71 -15.74 7.19
CA ARG A 63 -19.28 -14.43 6.88
C ARG A 63 -18.19 -13.36 6.70
N ALA A 64 -17.23 -13.27 7.64
CA ALA A 64 -16.13 -12.33 7.56
C ALA A 64 -15.27 -12.59 6.32
N THR A 65 -14.96 -13.84 6.03
CA THR A 65 -14.22 -14.25 4.85
C THR A 65 -14.92 -13.82 3.57
N ASN A 66 -16.21 -14.05 3.46
CA ASN A 66 -17.02 -13.68 2.29
C ASN A 66 -17.11 -12.16 2.08
N GLU A 67 -16.99 -11.38 3.14
CA GLU A 67 -16.98 -9.93 3.06
C GLU A 67 -15.59 -9.38 2.67
N PHE A 68 -14.51 -10.02 3.11
CA PHE A 68 -13.14 -9.56 2.84
C PHE A 68 -12.60 -9.99 1.47
N ILE A 69 -12.97 -11.15 0.97
CA ILE A 69 -12.47 -11.67 -0.31
C ILE A 69 -12.71 -10.71 -1.48
N PRO A 70 -13.92 -10.13 -1.68
CA PRO A 70 -14.14 -9.18 -2.77
C PRO A 70 -13.25 -7.93 -2.67
N VAL A 71 -13.03 -7.42 -1.47
CA VAL A 71 -12.15 -6.26 -1.23
C VAL A 71 -10.70 -6.60 -1.55
N ARG A 72 -10.24 -7.77 -1.14
CA ARG A 72 -8.90 -8.28 -1.49
C ARG A 72 -8.73 -8.37 -3.01
N ASP A 73 -9.72 -8.89 -3.70
CA ASP A 73 -9.67 -9.07 -5.15
C ASP A 73 -9.67 -7.72 -5.89
N GLU A 74 -10.48 -6.76 -5.44
CA GLU A 74 -10.48 -5.40 -5.98
C GLU A 74 -9.13 -4.71 -5.74
N MET A 75 -8.55 -4.86 -4.56
CA MET A 75 -7.23 -4.29 -4.23
C MET A 75 -6.14 -4.90 -5.12
N THR A 76 -6.14 -6.21 -5.29
CA THR A 76 -5.19 -6.92 -6.14
C THR A 76 -5.30 -6.45 -7.59
N ALA A 77 -6.51 -6.31 -8.12
CA ALA A 77 -6.76 -5.81 -9.46
C ALA A 77 -6.29 -4.37 -9.64
N LEU A 78 -6.57 -3.50 -8.67
CA LEU A 78 -6.14 -2.11 -8.69
C LEU A 78 -4.60 -1.99 -8.68
N MET A 79 -3.93 -2.76 -7.86
CA MET A 79 -2.46 -2.78 -7.80
C MET A 79 -1.84 -3.30 -9.10
N ALA A 80 -2.42 -4.34 -9.70
CA ALA A 80 -1.97 -4.87 -10.99
C ALA A 80 -2.10 -3.81 -12.10
N ARG A 81 -3.20 -3.09 -12.15
CA ARG A 81 -3.40 -1.99 -13.11
C ARG A 81 -2.45 -0.83 -12.87
N ALA A 82 -2.21 -0.46 -11.63
CA ALA A 82 -1.25 0.59 -11.29
C ALA A 82 0.17 0.20 -11.74
N THR A 83 0.57 -1.05 -11.53
CA THR A 83 1.84 -1.59 -11.98
C THR A 83 1.97 -1.53 -13.51
N GLU A 84 0.91 -1.91 -14.23
CA GLU A 84 0.86 -1.87 -15.69
C GLU A 84 0.98 -0.43 -16.22
N VAL A 85 0.25 0.51 -15.62
CA VAL A 85 0.35 1.94 -15.95
C VAL A 85 1.78 2.45 -15.80
N LEU A 86 2.44 2.11 -14.71
CA LEU A 86 3.83 2.50 -14.48
C LEU A 86 4.79 1.84 -15.49
N ALA A 87 4.62 0.55 -15.76
CA ALA A 87 5.46 -0.18 -16.70
C ALA A 87 5.34 0.36 -18.13
N ASN A 88 4.13 0.70 -18.56
CA ASN A 88 3.84 1.21 -19.89
C ASN A 88 3.92 2.74 -19.99
N LYS A 89 4.16 3.42 -18.88
CA LYS A 89 4.19 4.90 -18.80
C LYS A 89 2.91 5.55 -19.35
N ASP A 90 1.79 4.87 -19.22
CA ASP A 90 0.48 5.36 -19.65
C ASP A 90 -0.20 6.15 -18.53
N TYR A 91 0.27 7.36 -18.32
CA TYR A 91 -0.23 8.22 -17.23
C TYR A 91 -1.61 8.82 -17.47
N THR A 92 -2.22 8.56 -18.63
CA THR A 92 -3.60 8.98 -18.92
C THR A 92 -4.62 8.31 -18.00
N GLN A 93 -4.28 7.16 -17.43
CA GLN A 93 -5.15 6.39 -16.53
C GLN A 93 -4.99 6.75 -15.05
N THR A 94 -4.10 7.68 -14.71
CA THR A 94 -3.80 8.05 -13.32
C THR A 94 -5.04 8.51 -12.56
N ASP A 95 -5.83 9.40 -13.14
CA ASP A 95 -7.05 9.91 -12.49
C ASP A 95 -8.09 8.83 -12.25
N ALA A 96 -8.25 7.89 -13.17
CA ALA A 96 -9.14 6.75 -13.01
C ALA A 96 -8.69 5.85 -11.86
N LEU A 97 -7.38 5.55 -11.77
CA LEU A 97 -6.80 4.76 -10.69
C LEU A 97 -6.97 5.43 -9.32
N LEU A 98 -6.75 6.74 -9.25
CA LEU A 98 -6.95 7.50 -8.02
C LEU A 98 -8.41 7.48 -7.55
N ARG A 99 -9.36 7.61 -8.46
CA ARG A 99 -10.80 7.52 -8.15
C ARG A 99 -11.18 6.13 -7.66
N GLU A 100 -10.71 5.09 -8.33
CA GLU A 100 -10.97 3.72 -7.91
C GLU A 100 -10.35 3.43 -6.55
N GLY A 101 -9.14 3.91 -6.30
CA GLY A 101 -8.48 3.81 -5.00
C GLY A 101 -9.28 4.48 -3.89
N ALA A 102 -9.83 5.67 -4.16
CA ALA A 102 -10.68 6.38 -3.20
C ALA A 102 -11.99 5.62 -2.91
N LEU A 103 -12.62 5.05 -3.93
CA LEU A 103 -13.81 4.21 -3.76
C LEU A 103 -13.51 2.95 -2.96
N LEU A 104 -12.40 2.29 -3.23
CA LEU A 104 -11.96 1.11 -2.49
C LEU A 104 -11.67 1.45 -1.03
N LYS A 105 -11.00 2.57 -0.77
CA LYS A 105 -10.77 3.09 0.58
C LYS A 105 -12.07 3.27 1.35
N ASN A 106 -13.10 3.82 0.72
CA ASN A 106 -14.42 3.99 1.32
C ASN A 106 -15.09 2.65 1.64
N LYS A 107 -15.00 1.67 0.74
CA LYS A 107 -15.49 0.31 0.97
C LYS A 107 -14.80 -0.34 2.19
N ILE A 108 -13.50 -0.21 2.28
CA ILE A 108 -12.71 -0.72 3.41
C ILE A 108 -13.14 -0.06 4.72
N SER A 109 -13.32 1.26 4.71
CA SER A 109 -13.79 2.01 5.89
C SER A 109 -15.17 1.56 6.33
N THR A 110 -16.09 1.36 5.40
CA THR A 110 -17.44 0.85 5.67
C THR A 110 -17.40 -0.55 6.26
N LEU A 111 -16.61 -1.44 5.65
CA LEU A 111 -16.45 -2.82 6.13
C LEU A 111 -15.86 -2.85 7.55
N ARG A 112 -14.84 -2.03 7.80
CA ARG A 112 -14.23 -1.89 9.12
C ARG A 112 -15.26 -1.45 10.17
N LYS A 113 -16.08 -0.46 9.83
CA LYS A 113 -17.13 0.04 10.72
C LYS A 113 -18.17 -1.04 11.02
N GLN A 114 -18.61 -1.77 10.01
CA GLN A 114 -19.53 -2.90 10.19
C GLN A 114 -18.96 -3.98 11.11
N GLN A 115 -17.68 -4.29 10.99
CA GLN A 115 -17.01 -5.25 11.86
C GLN A 115 -16.97 -4.75 13.31
N MET A 116 -16.65 -3.47 13.52
CA MET A 116 -16.65 -2.86 14.85
C MET A 116 -18.03 -2.89 15.49
N ASP A 117 -19.07 -2.58 14.73
CA ASP A 117 -20.46 -2.60 15.22
C ASP A 117 -20.86 -4.01 15.64
N ARG A 118 -20.45 -5.04 14.92
CA ARG A 118 -20.70 -6.45 15.28
C ARG A 118 -20.02 -6.85 16.58
N ILE A 119 -18.77 -6.43 16.76
CA ILE A 119 -18.03 -6.71 18.00
C ILE A 119 -18.72 -6.07 19.20
N GLN A 120 -19.21 -4.85 19.04
CA GLN A 120 -19.91 -4.12 20.11
C GLN A 120 -21.29 -4.72 20.42
N ASN A 121 -21.96 -5.28 19.46
CA ASN A 121 -23.32 -5.81 19.61
C ASN A 121 -23.39 -7.31 20.00
N VAL A 122 -22.25 -7.96 20.19
CA VAL A 122 -22.16 -9.37 20.63
C VAL A 122 -22.25 -9.50 22.16
N THR A 123 -22.29 -8.41 22.86
CA THR A 123 -22.58 -8.41 24.30
C THR A 123 -24.09 -8.52 24.51
#